data_1347abd5758e7b1eb0ce59245e6c6c76
#
_entry.id   1347abd5758e7b1eb0ce59245e6c6c76
#
_cell.length_a   1.000
_cell.length_b   1.000
_cell.length_c   1.000
_cell.angle_alpha   90.00
_cell.angle_beta   90.00
_cell.angle_gamma   90.00
#
_symmetry.space_group_name_H-M   'P 1'
#
loop_
_entity.id
_entity.type
_entity.pdbx_description
1 polymer ?
#
loop_
_entity_poly.entity_id
_entity_poly.type
_entity_poly.pdbx_seq_one_letter_code
_entity_poly.pdbx_strand_id
1 'polypeptide(L)'
;YRLTSYRTDADLSEILVTQSLDTMAWLRSQGARFVPNYGRQSGMVGGKRKFFGRMPLEVSGGGAGLVQYLDAAAKKAGVEVRYDTRVASLIYDGERVSGVRAQEKGKPVELRAKAVVLACGGFEANPEWRTRYLGPGWELAKVRGTRFNVGDGLRMALDIGAAPYGNWSGC
;
A
#
# COMPACT_ATOMS: atom_id res chain seq x y z
N TYR A 1 0.62 17.50 10.80
CA TYR A 1 0.51 17.34 12.27
C TYR A 1 -0.88 17.69 12.81
N ARG A 2 -1.45 18.86 12.54
CA ARG A 2 -2.77 19.27 13.04
C ARG A 2 -3.90 18.30 12.66
N LEU A 3 -3.94 17.85 11.42
CA LEU A 3 -4.98 16.95 10.90
C LEU A 3 -5.01 15.59 11.61
N THR A 4 -3.87 15.14 12.12
CA THR A 4 -3.74 13.86 12.80
C THR A 4 -3.67 14.01 14.33
N SER A 5 -3.99 15.21 14.83
CA SER A 5 -3.88 15.53 16.26
C SER A 5 -2.49 15.21 16.83
N TYR A 6 -1.46 15.50 16.07
CA TYR A 6 -0.04 15.25 16.40
C TYR A 6 0.35 13.78 16.64
N ARG A 7 -0.47 12.84 16.13
CA ARG A 7 -0.18 11.40 16.21
C ARG A 7 0.61 10.86 15.04
N THR A 8 0.92 11.69 14.06
CA THR A 8 1.76 11.33 12.91
C THR A 8 3.21 11.24 13.36
N ASP A 9 3.90 10.19 12.93
CA ASP A 9 5.34 10.07 13.07
C ASP A 9 6.05 11.19 12.30
N ALA A 10 6.88 11.96 13.00
CA ALA A 10 7.52 13.15 12.48
C ALA A 10 8.54 12.82 11.38
N ASP A 11 9.37 11.82 11.64
CA ASP A 11 10.47 11.43 10.76
C ASP A 11 9.93 10.83 9.47
N LEU A 12 8.92 9.96 9.55
CA LEU A 12 8.25 9.40 8.37
C LEU A 12 7.54 10.48 7.55
N SER A 13 6.95 11.48 8.21
CA SER A 13 6.31 12.60 7.52
C SER A 13 7.33 13.49 6.79
N GLU A 14 8.48 13.73 7.37
CA GLU A 14 9.57 14.47 6.76
C GLU A 14 10.09 13.73 5.52
N ILE A 15 10.36 12.44 5.63
CA ILE A 15 10.78 11.58 4.51
C ILE A 15 9.75 11.67 3.37
N LEU A 16 8.45 11.51 3.68
CA LEU A 16 7.40 11.58 2.68
C LEU A 16 7.40 12.92 1.93
N VAL A 17 7.51 14.03 2.67
CA VAL A 17 7.47 15.38 2.07
C VAL A 17 8.73 15.69 1.26
N THR A 18 9.90 15.36 1.79
CA THR A 18 11.18 15.71 1.17
C THR A 18 11.51 14.81 -0.03
N GLN A 19 11.13 13.52 0.01
CA GLN A 19 11.49 12.57 -1.04
C GLN A 19 10.38 12.34 -2.07
N SER A 20 9.20 12.96 -1.92
CA SER A 20 8.05 12.73 -2.81
C SER A 20 8.35 13.11 -4.27
N LEU A 21 9.08 14.21 -4.51
CA LEU A 21 9.42 14.67 -5.86
C LEU A 21 10.37 13.68 -6.55
N ASP A 22 11.41 13.22 -5.84
CA ASP A 22 12.37 12.25 -6.36
C ASP A 22 11.71 10.90 -6.64
N THR A 23 10.77 10.49 -5.79
CA THR A 23 9.94 9.29 -6.02
C THR A 23 9.11 9.42 -7.30
N MET A 24 8.52 10.58 -7.55
CA MET A 24 7.79 10.85 -8.80
C MET A 24 8.71 10.83 -10.02
N ALA A 25 9.92 11.40 -9.90
CA ALA A 25 10.94 11.35 -10.97
C ALA A 25 11.35 9.89 -11.25
N TRP A 26 11.55 9.10 -10.19
CA TRP A 26 11.86 7.68 -10.32
C TRP A 26 10.72 6.91 -11.02
N LEU A 27 9.46 7.10 -10.63
CA LEU A 27 8.32 6.48 -11.31
C LEU A 27 8.27 6.82 -12.80
N ARG A 28 8.57 8.08 -13.16
CA ARG A 28 8.69 8.48 -14.58
C ARG A 28 9.81 7.73 -15.29
N SER A 29 10.95 7.53 -14.66
CA SER A 29 12.05 6.76 -15.25
C SER A 29 11.68 5.29 -15.45
N GLN A 30 10.74 4.74 -14.66
CA GLN A 30 10.15 3.42 -14.84
C GLN A 30 9.05 3.38 -15.92
N GLY A 31 8.76 4.51 -16.57
CA GLY A 31 7.79 4.61 -17.67
C GLY A 31 6.41 5.13 -17.25
N ALA A 32 6.16 5.43 -15.98
CA ALA A 32 4.89 6.00 -15.53
C ALA A 32 4.66 7.40 -16.13
N ARG A 33 3.44 7.64 -16.62
CA ARG A 33 3.04 8.94 -17.15
C ARG A 33 2.09 9.61 -16.18
N PHE A 34 2.33 10.90 -15.96
CA PHE A 34 1.49 11.73 -15.10
C PHE A 34 0.74 12.77 -15.91
N VAL A 35 -0.51 13.02 -15.53
CA VAL A 35 -1.38 14.01 -16.13
C VAL A 35 -1.98 14.92 -15.05
N PRO A 36 -2.30 16.18 -15.36
CA PRO A 36 -3.00 17.05 -14.43
C PRO A 36 -4.41 16.53 -14.13
N ASN A 37 -4.77 16.46 -12.85
CA ASN A 37 -6.12 16.10 -12.44
C ASN A 37 -6.97 17.36 -12.25
N TYR A 38 -7.66 17.77 -13.29
CA TYR A 38 -8.52 18.96 -13.27
C TYR A 38 -9.80 18.76 -12.43
N GLY A 39 -10.18 17.53 -12.14
CA GLY A 39 -11.38 17.19 -11.38
C GLY A 39 -11.25 17.29 -9.87
N ARG A 40 -10.01 17.31 -9.37
CA ARG A 40 -9.74 17.34 -7.92
C ARG A 40 -9.21 18.68 -7.45
N GLN A 41 -9.59 19.07 -6.23
CA GLN A 41 -9.17 20.31 -5.56
C GLN A 41 -9.38 21.54 -6.44
N SER A 42 -10.42 21.54 -7.27
CA SER A 42 -10.78 22.66 -8.13
C SER A 42 -12.28 22.85 -8.16
N GLY A 43 -12.71 24.08 -8.46
CA GLY A 43 -14.11 24.44 -8.64
C GLY A 43 -14.27 25.59 -9.63
N MET A 44 -15.50 25.82 -10.07
CA MET A 44 -15.85 26.98 -10.90
C MET A 44 -16.11 28.18 -10.00
N VAL A 45 -15.37 29.26 -10.18
CA VAL A 45 -15.50 30.51 -9.46
C VAL A 45 -15.54 31.63 -10.48
N GLY A 46 -16.68 32.33 -10.61
CA GLY A 46 -16.85 33.40 -11.58
C GLY A 46 -16.66 32.94 -13.04
N GLY A 47 -17.15 31.74 -13.40
CA GLY A 47 -17.02 31.18 -14.75
C GLY A 47 -15.62 30.65 -15.10
N LYS A 48 -14.67 30.72 -14.18
CA LYS A 48 -13.29 30.22 -14.38
C LYS A 48 -13.00 29.10 -13.42
N ARG A 49 -12.27 28.07 -13.87
CA ARG A 49 -11.78 26.99 -13.00
C ARG A 49 -10.66 27.51 -12.11
N LYS A 50 -10.84 27.39 -10.80
CA LYS A 50 -9.81 27.68 -9.79
C LYS A 50 -9.41 26.43 -9.06
N PHE A 51 -8.12 26.28 -8.78
CA PHE A 51 -7.57 25.24 -7.93
C PHE A 51 -7.43 25.78 -6.50
N PHE A 52 -7.89 24.99 -5.52
CA PHE A 52 -7.82 25.35 -4.09
C PHE A 52 -6.48 24.89 -3.45
N GLY A 53 -5.42 25.01 -4.19
CA GLY A 53 -4.08 24.59 -3.85
C GLY A 53 -3.23 24.48 -5.12
N ARG A 54 -2.18 23.66 -5.07
CA ARG A 54 -1.44 23.31 -6.29
C ARG A 54 -2.23 22.29 -7.10
N MET A 55 -2.07 22.32 -8.41
CA MET A 55 -2.74 21.38 -9.30
C MET A 55 -2.24 19.94 -9.00
N PRO A 56 -3.12 19.01 -8.59
CA PRO A 56 -2.70 17.65 -8.34
C PRO A 56 -2.39 16.93 -9.65
N LEU A 57 -1.40 16.05 -9.60
CA LEU A 57 -1.09 15.13 -10.68
C LEU A 57 -1.68 13.75 -10.35
N GLU A 58 -2.07 13.03 -11.37
CA GLU A 58 -2.42 11.62 -11.28
C GLU A 58 -1.69 10.80 -12.34
N VAL A 59 -1.56 9.51 -12.10
CA VAL A 59 -1.02 8.60 -13.12
C VAL A 59 -2.03 8.43 -14.23
N SER A 60 -1.58 8.53 -15.48
CA SER A 60 -2.41 8.25 -16.65
C SER A 60 -2.98 6.84 -16.58
N GLY A 61 -4.31 6.72 -16.69
CA GLY A 61 -5.02 5.45 -16.48
C GLY A 61 -5.29 5.11 -15.01
N GLY A 62 -5.01 6.06 -14.09
CA GLY A 62 -5.27 5.87 -12.64
C GLY A 62 -4.48 4.72 -12.05
N GLY A 63 -5.07 4.01 -11.06
CA GLY A 63 -4.42 2.87 -10.42
C GLY A 63 -4.10 1.72 -11.37
N ALA A 64 -4.98 1.43 -12.33
CA ALA A 64 -4.74 0.39 -13.34
C ALA A 64 -3.53 0.75 -14.23
N GLY A 65 -3.43 2.02 -14.65
CA GLY A 65 -2.28 2.52 -15.41
C GLY A 65 -0.97 2.41 -14.62
N LEU A 66 -0.98 2.78 -13.33
CA LEU A 66 0.20 2.62 -12.47
C LEU A 66 0.67 1.16 -12.42
N VAL A 67 -0.25 0.22 -12.20
CA VAL A 67 0.07 -1.21 -12.15
C VAL A 67 0.65 -1.68 -13.48
N GLN A 68 0.10 -1.24 -14.62
CA GLN A 68 0.63 -1.60 -15.94
C GLN A 68 2.08 -1.10 -16.15
N TYR A 69 2.38 0.14 -15.76
CA TYR A 69 3.73 0.69 -15.86
C TYR A 69 4.72 -0.07 -14.98
N LEU A 70 4.33 -0.36 -13.73
CA LEU A 70 5.20 -1.06 -12.79
C LEU A 70 5.37 -2.55 -13.16
N ASP A 71 4.34 -3.21 -13.67
CA ASP A 71 4.44 -4.58 -14.18
C ASP A 71 5.41 -4.66 -15.37
N ALA A 72 5.32 -3.71 -16.30
CA ALA A 72 6.26 -3.63 -17.42
C ALA A 72 7.70 -3.39 -16.94
N ALA A 73 7.91 -2.51 -15.96
CA ALA A 73 9.20 -2.25 -15.36
C ALA A 73 9.76 -3.48 -14.63
N ALA A 74 8.94 -4.19 -13.87
CA ALA A 74 9.30 -5.41 -13.18
C ALA A 74 9.73 -6.51 -14.17
N LYS A 75 8.97 -6.72 -15.22
CA LYS A 75 9.32 -7.67 -16.29
C LYS A 75 10.65 -7.32 -16.97
N LYS A 76 10.87 -6.04 -17.25
CA LYS A 76 12.15 -5.54 -17.81
C LYS A 76 13.32 -5.80 -16.87
N ALA A 77 13.10 -5.71 -15.56
CA ALA A 77 14.09 -5.99 -14.54
C ALA A 77 14.29 -7.50 -14.24
N GLY A 78 13.57 -8.38 -14.92
CA GLY A 78 13.65 -9.83 -14.72
C GLY A 78 12.95 -10.33 -13.45
N VAL A 79 12.03 -9.55 -12.90
CA VAL A 79 11.25 -9.95 -11.71
C VAL A 79 10.23 -11.01 -12.12
N GLU A 80 10.24 -12.14 -11.42
CA GLU A 80 9.20 -13.19 -11.56
C GLU A 80 7.97 -12.79 -10.74
N VAL A 81 6.82 -12.62 -11.41
CA VAL A 81 5.54 -12.35 -10.77
C VAL A 81 4.70 -13.62 -10.78
N ARG A 82 4.33 -14.11 -9.60
CA ARG A 82 3.49 -15.30 -9.44
C ARG A 82 2.08 -14.93 -9.07
N TYR A 83 1.14 -15.19 -9.96
CA TYR A 83 -0.30 -15.01 -9.73
C TYR A 83 -0.92 -16.26 -9.11
N ASP A 84 -2.13 -16.13 -8.56
CA ASP A 84 -2.85 -17.21 -7.87
C ASP A 84 -2.00 -17.86 -6.76
N THR A 85 -1.15 -17.04 -6.12
CA THR A 85 -0.19 -17.46 -5.10
C THR A 85 -0.43 -16.67 -3.81
N ARG A 86 -1.08 -17.31 -2.84
CA ARG A 86 -1.37 -16.71 -1.53
C ARG A 86 -0.26 -17.06 -0.55
N VAL A 87 0.47 -16.07 -0.07
CA VAL A 87 1.43 -16.24 1.03
C VAL A 87 0.67 -16.37 2.35
N ALA A 88 0.93 -17.44 3.08
CA ALA A 88 0.23 -17.78 4.32
C ALA A 88 1.07 -17.50 5.58
N SER A 89 2.38 -17.70 5.54
CA SER A 89 3.29 -17.46 6.67
C SER A 89 4.72 -17.19 6.23
N LEU A 90 5.49 -16.59 7.12
CA LEU A 90 6.93 -16.47 6.99
C LEU A 90 7.61 -17.79 7.40
N ILE A 91 8.75 -18.09 6.79
CA ILE A 91 9.63 -19.17 7.23
C ILE A 91 10.65 -18.54 8.18
N TYR A 92 10.42 -18.74 9.47
CA TYR A 92 11.19 -18.14 10.57
C TYR A 92 11.74 -19.22 11.47
N ASP A 93 12.99 -19.12 11.87
CA ASP A 93 13.71 -20.11 12.69
C ASP A 93 13.93 -19.65 14.15
N GLY A 94 13.43 -18.47 14.50
CA GLY A 94 13.63 -17.83 15.80
C GLY A 94 14.58 -16.64 15.75
N GLU A 95 15.41 -16.54 14.72
CA GLU A 95 16.37 -15.45 14.53
C GLU A 95 16.19 -14.77 13.18
N ARG A 96 15.88 -15.53 12.12
CA ARG A 96 15.91 -15.05 10.76
C ARG A 96 14.72 -15.53 9.94
N VAL A 97 14.19 -14.61 9.11
CA VAL A 97 13.25 -14.94 8.05
C VAL A 97 14.03 -15.40 6.81
N SER A 98 13.74 -16.61 6.32
CA SER A 98 14.42 -17.25 5.20
C SER A 98 13.53 -17.54 4.00
N GLY A 99 12.32 -17.00 3.98
CA GLY A 99 11.35 -17.19 2.90
C GLY A 99 9.91 -17.12 3.38
N VAL A 100 9.02 -17.66 2.54
CA VAL A 100 7.58 -17.69 2.79
C VAL A 100 6.99 -19.06 2.47
N ARG A 101 5.92 -19.43 3.17
CA ARG A 101 5.03 -20.53 2.79
C ARG A 101 3.82 -19.96 2.10
N ALA A 102 3.51 -20.52 0.95
CA ALA A 102 2.42 -20.06 0.12
C ALA A 102 1.55 -21.22 -0.40
N GLN A 103 0.39 -20.87 -0.90
CA GLN A 103 -0.44 -21.77 -1.70
C GLN A 103 -0.47 -21.23 -3.13
N GLU A 104 0.13 -21.95 -4.05
CA GLU A 104 0.12 -21.63 -5.47
C GLU A 104 -0.89 -22.53 -6.18
N LYS A 105 -1.94 -21.93 -6.76
CA LYS A 105 -3.04 -22.68 -7.41
C LYS A 105 -3.60 -23.80 -6.51
N GLY A 106 -3.71 -23.53 -5.21
CA GLY A 106 -4.21 -24.49 -4.22
C GLY A 106 -3.19 -25.54 -3.73
N LYS A 107 -1.96 -25.52 -4.21
CA LYS A 107 -0.89 -26.43 -3.76
C LYS A 107 0.07 -25.70 -2.83
N PRO A 108 0.51 -26.33 -1.73
CA PRO A 108 1.49 -25.73 -0.83
C PRO A 108 2.86 -25.64 -1.51
N VAL A 109 3.53 -24.49 -1.36
CA VAL A 109 4.88 -24.25 -1.85
C VAL A 109 5.69 -23.50 -0.81
N GLU A 110 6.99 -23.75 -0.73
CA GLU A 110 7.95 -22.94 0.00
C GLU A 110 8.81 -22.14 -0.98
N LEU A 111 8.88 -20.85 -0.77
CA LEU A 111 9.73 -19.94 -1.56
C LEU A 111 10.83 -19.41 -0.64
N ARG A 112 12.06 -19.82 -0.88
CA ARG A 112 13.23 -19.40 -0.11
C ARG A 112 13.79 -18.10 -0.68
N ALA A 113 14.20 -17.18 0.22
CA ALA A 113 14.78 -15.91 -0.13
C ALA A 113 15.77 -15.41 0.92
N LYS A 114 16.71 -14.58 0.52
CA LYS A 114 17.66 -13.91 1.43
C LYS A 114 16.99 -12.83 2.27
N ALA A 115 15.93 -12.22 1.75
CA ALA A 115 15.11 -11.21 2.42
C ALA A 115 13.66 -11.31 1.93
N VAL A 116 12.71 -10.90 2.77
CA VAL A 116 11.28 -10.83 2.44
C VAL A 116 10.79 -9.41 2.71
N VAL A 117 10.16 -8.80 1.71
CA VAL A 117 9.47 -7.51 1.86
C VAL A 117 7.97 -7.75 1.92
N LEU A 118 7.35 -7.34 3.03
CA LEU A 118 5.90 -7.37 3.20
C LEU A 118 5.30 -6.09 2.63
N ALA A 119 4.66 -6.17 1.48
CA ALA A 119 3.99 -5.06 0.80
C ALA A 119 2.49 -5.36 0.58
N CYS A 120 1.86 -6.05 1.55
CA CYS A 120 0.53 -6.63 1.45
C CYS A 120 -0.61 -5.64 1.71
N GLY A 121 -0.31 -4.38 1.98
CA GLY A 121 -1.30 -3.37 2.37
C GLY A 121 -1.79 -3.52 3.81
N GLY A 122 -2.92 -2.91 4.10
CA GLY A 122 -3.53 -2.87 5.43
C GLY A 122 -4.57 -3.97 5.66
N PHE A 123 -5.54 -3.68 6.52
CA PHE A 123 -6.60 -4.62 6.91
C PHE A 123 -8.01 -4.08 6.67
N GLU A 124 -8.15 -3.07 5.84
CA GLU A 124 -9.42 -2.39 5.58
C GLU A 124 -10.53 -3.31 5.05
N ALA A 125 -10.19 -4.45 4.43
CA ALA A 125 -11.15 -5.46 3.97
C ALA A 125 -11.46 -6.54 5.02
N ASN A 126 -10.86 -6.47 6.22
CA ASN A 126 -11.11 -7.40 7.31
C ASN A 126 -12.09 -6.80 8.33
N PRO A 127 -13.38 -7.20 8.35
CA PRO A 127 -14.37 -6.62 9.24
C PRO A 127 -14.06 -6.87 10.73
N GLU A 128 -13.48 -8.03 11.07
CA GLU A 128 -13.08 -8.33 12.46
C GLU A 128 -12.00 -7.36 12.94
N TRP A 129 -10.95 -7.13 12.14
CA TRP A 129 -9.87 -6.22 12.51
C TRP A 129 -10.34 -4.77 12.52
N ARG A 130 -11.25 -4.38 11.63
CA ARG A 130 -11.86 -3.05 11.70
C ARG A 130 -12.60 -2.84 13.01
N THR A 131 -13.44 -3.79 13.43
CA THR A 131 -14.13 -3.70 14.72
C THR A 131 -13.13 -3.66 15.88
N ARG A 132 -12.13 -4.54 15.85
CA ARG A 132 -11.12 -4.65 16.91
C ARG A 132 -10.33 -3.36 17.11
N TYR A 133 -9.87 -2.73 16.03
CA TYR A 133 -8.93 -1.61 16.10
C TYR A 133 -9.59 -0.24 15.89
N LEU A 134 -10.65 -0.15 15.11
CA LEU A 134 -11.36 1.11 14.85
C LEU A 134 -12.59 1.30 15.73
N GLY A 135 -13.14 0.23 16.28
CA GLY A 135 -14.28 0.24 17.18
C GLY A 135 -15.56 -0.36 16.57
N PRO A 136 -16.63 -0.48 17.39
CA PRO A 136 -17.91 -1.04 16.96
C PRO A 136 -18.54 -0.22 15.82
N GLY A 137 -19.18 -0.92 14.87
CA GLY A 137 -19.85 -0.32 13.71
C GLY A 137 -18.94 -0.24 12.46
N TRP A 138 -17.63 -0.34 12.61
CA TRP A 138 -16.71 -0.32 11.49
C TRP A 138 -16.80 -1.57 10.60
N GLU A 139 -17.31 -2.68 11.11
CA GLU A 139 -17.61 -3.88 10.32
C GLU A 139 -18.65 -3.63 9.22
N LEU A 140 -19.54 -2.65 9.43
CA LEU A 140 -20.60 -2.27 8.49
C LEU A 140 -20.09 -1.37 7.35
N ALA A 141 -18.90 -0.79 7.50
CA ALA A 141 -18.34 0.10 6.49
C ALA A 141 -18.05 -0.65 5.18
N LYS A 142 -18.53 -0.10 4.06
CA LYS A 142 -18.23 -0.64 2.73
C LYS A 142 -16.84 -0.23 2.29
N VAL A 143 -16.00 -1.20 1.98
CA VAL A 143 -14.65 -0.97 1.47
C VAL A 143 -14.70 -0.71 -0.04
N ARG A 144 -14.16 0.42 -0.46
CA ARG A 144 -14.06 0.80 -1.87
C ARG A 144 -12.85 0.18 -2.58
N GLY A 145 -11.91 -0.36 -1.84
CA GLY A 145 -10.67 -0.95 -2.34
C GLY A 145 -10.80 -2.42 -2.70
N THR A 146 -9.69 -3.12 -2.63
CA THR A 146 -9.62 -4.55 -2.85
C THR A 146 -10.14 -5.34 -1.66
N ARG A 147 -10.79 -6.48 -1.93
CA ARG A 147 -11.19 -7.44 -0.89
C ARG A 147 -10.02 -8.22 -0.26
N PHE A 148 -8.80 -8.05 -0.78
CA PHE A 148 -7.63 -8.83 -0.36
C PHE A 148 -6.78 -8.13 0.71
N ASN A 149 -7.02 -6.86 1.03
CA ASN A 149 -6.32 -6.18 2.12
C ASN A 149 -6.93 -6.57 3.48
N VAL A 150 -6.64 -7.78 3.90
CA VAL A 150 -7.22 -8.40 5.13
C VAL A 150 -6.24 -8.45 6.31
N GLY A 151 -5.07 -7.83 6.18
CA GLY A 151 -4.04 -7.79 7.22
C GLY A 151 -3.08 -8.97 7.22
N ASP A 152 -3.03 -9.76 6.15
CA ASP A 152 -2.19 -10.97 6.10
C ASP A 152 -0.71 -10.65 6.35
N GLY A 153 -0.17 -9.56 5.80
CA GLY A 153 1.23 -9.15 6.03
C GLY A 153 1.50 -8.75 7.48
N LEU A 154 0.59 -7.97 8.05
CA LEU A 154 0.67 -7.57 9.45
C LEU A 154 0.61 -8.79 10.38
N ARG A 155 -0.34 -9.69 10.15
CA ARG A 155 -0.49 -10.93 10.90
C ARG A 155 0.80 -11.76 10.84
N MET A 156 1.35 -11.99 9.66
CA MET A 156 2.59 -12.75 9.49
C MET A 156 3.77 -12.15 10.25
N ALA A 157 3.86 -10.82 10.32
CA ALA A 157 4.89 -10.15 11.11
C ALA A 157 4.66 -10.32 12.62
N LEU A 158 3.42 -10.16 13.09
CA LEU A 158 3.05 -10.36 14.50
C LEU A 158 3.25 -11.80 14.94
N ASP A 159 2.93 -12.78 14.09
CA ASP A 159 3.08 -14.21 14.36
C ASP A 159 4.54 -14.62 14.67
N ILE A 160 5.51 -13.87 14.16
CA ILE A 160 6.95 -14.09 14.43
C ILE A 160 7.52 -13.14 15.51
N GLY A 161 6.66 -12.39 16.22
CA GLY A 161 7.05 -11.55 17.34
C GLY A 161 7.41 -10.10 17.00
N ALA A 162 7.05 -9.59 15.82
CA ALA A 162 7.23 -8.18 15.51
C ALA A 162 6.31 -7.31 16.40
N ALA A 163 6.83 -6.21 16.92
CA ALA A 163 6.06 -5.28 17.72
C ALA A 163 5.14 -4.44 16.81
N PRO A 164 3.84 -4.31 17.16
CA PRO A 164 2.96 -3.38 16.47
C PRO A 164 3.35 -1.95 16.80
N TYR A 165 3.41 -1.09 15.79
CA TYR A 165 3.75 0.32 15.95
C TYR A 165 2.73 1.21 15.23
N GLY A 166 2.58 2.43 15.73
CA GLY A 166 1.71 3.44 15.15
C GLY A 166 0.27 3.39 15.66
N ASN A 167 -0.57 4.21 15.06
CA ASN A 167 -1.98 4.33 15.45
C ASN A 167 -2.87 3.45 14.57
N TRP A 168 -3.32 2.34 15.12
CA TRP A 168 -4.18 1.38 14.42
C TRP A 168 -5.66 1.75 14.47
N SER A 169 -6.04 2.74 15.28
CA SER A 169 -7.43 3.20 15.43
C SER A 169 -7.79 4.36 14.49
N GLY A 170 -6.90 4.76 13.62
CA GLY A 170 -7.12 5.84 12.67
C GLY A 170 -7.17 5.36 11.22
N CYS A 171 -7.92 6.08 10.40
CA CYS A 171 -7.90 5.94 8.95
C CYS A 171 -7.73 7.29 8.27
#